data_a37faa33f9206951b9c9062b62306966
#
_entry.id   a37faa33f9206951b9c9062b62306966
#
_cell.length_a   1.000
_cell.length_b   1.000
_cell.length_c   1.000
_cell.angle_alpha   90.00
_cell.angle_beta   90.00
_cell.angle_gamma   90.00
#
_symmetry.space_group_name_H-M   'P 1'
#
loop_
_entity.id
_entity.type
_entity.pdbx_description
1 polymer ?
#
loop_
_entity_poly.entity_id
_entity_poly.type
_entity_poly.pdbx_seq_one_letter_code
_entity_poly.pdbx_strand_id
1 'polypeptide(L)'
;MKIGKRYAEVAKTVDRQARYAELDAIQLVKKNATAKFDETVELHIRTGCDGRHADQQVRGSVVLPAGTGKKVRILVFAKGAKADEALAAGADFVGAEELIPRIQDGWFDYDVVIATPDMMGVVGRIGRLLGPKGLMPNPKTGTVTMDVTKAIADTKAGKVEYRLDKANIIHVPVGKASFTEDALKQNLDALMAAIVKARPSSLKGTYMKSATLTSTMGPGVKLDPLQFGA
;
A
#
# COMPACT_ATOMS: atom_id res chain seq x y z
N MET A 1 -23.79 19.15 1.99
CA MET A 1 -23.25 18.36 3.10
C MET A 1 -22.59 19.31 4.08
N LYS A 2 -22.89 19.24 5.41
CA LYS A 2 -22.22 20.11 6.40
C LYS A 2 -20.82 19.59 6.68
N ILE A 3 -19.81 20.39 6.40
CA ILE A 3 -18.41 20.09 6.70
C ILE A 3 -18.16 20.31 8.20
N GLY A 4 -17.45 19.38 8.85
CA GLY A 4 -17.10 19.52 10.27
C GLY A 4 -16.20 20.74 10.53
N LYS A 5 -16.37 21.42 11.66
CA LYS A 5 -15.64 22.66 12.02
C LYS A 5 -14.12 22.50 11.91
N ARG A 6 -13.57 21.40 12.49
CA ARG A 6 -12.14 21.09 12.42
C ARG A 6 -11.62 21.03 10.98
N TYR A 7 -12.31 20.27 10.09
CA TYR A 7 -11.90 20.17 8.69
C TYR A 7 -11.99 21.51 7.97
N ALA A 8 -13.03 22.31 8.25
CA ALA A 8 -13.19 23.62 7.64
C ALA A 8 -12.06 24.60 8.01
N GLU A 9 -11.52 24.51 9.23
CA GLU A 9 -10.36 25.29 9.69
C GLU A 9 -9.09 24.83 8.97
N VAL A 10 -8.82 23.55 8.98
CA VAL A 10 -7.63 22.95 8.33
C VAL A 10 -7.65 23.15 6.81
N ALA A 11 -8.81 23.07 6.18
CA ALA A 11 -8.94 23.26 4.73
C ALA A 11 -8.60 24.70 4.26
N LYS A 12 -8.66 25.70 5.14
CA LYS A 12 -8.25 27.08 4.82
C LYS A 12 -6.73 27.24 4.67
N THR A 13 -5.94 26.34 5.24
CA THR A 13 -4.47 26.37 5.18
C THR A 13 -3.92 25.83 3.86
N VAL A 14 -4.76 25.18 3.05
CA VAL A 14 -4.37 24.53 1.78
C VAL A 14 -5.01 25.26 0.61
N ASP A 15 -4.19 25.83 -0.27
CA ASP A 15 -4.67 26.32 -1.55
C ASP A 15 -4.90 25.12 -2.50
N ARG A 16 -6.16 24.91 -2.90
CA ARG A 16 -6.56 23.82 -3.78
C ARG A 16 -6.07 23.95 -5.23
N GLN A 17 -5.65 25.13 -5.64
CA GLN A 17 -5.13 25.36 -6.99
C GLN A 17 -3.62 25.27 -7.05
N ALA A 18 -2.93 25.58 -5.96
CA ALA A 18 -1.49 25.50 -5.88
C ALA A 18 -0.97 24.06 -5.99
N ARG A 19 0.21 23.91 -6.59
CA ARG A 19 1.01 22.70 -6.57
C ARG A 19 2.20 22.94 -5.65
N TYR A 20 2.39 22.06 -4.70
CA TYR A 20 3.40 22.20 -3.66
C TYR A 20 4.62 21.35 -3.97
N ALA A 21 5.78 21.81 -3.53
CA ALA A 21 6.99 21.00 -3.49
C ALA A 21 6.82 19.87 -2.45
N GLU A 22 7.61 18.80 -2.58
CA GLU A 22 7.48 17.61 -1.74
C GLU A 22 7.57 17.92 -0.23
N LEU A 23 8.60 18.66 0.18
CA LEU A 23 8.83 19.00 1.58
C LEU A 23 7.72 19.88 2.13
N ASP A 24 7.31 20.91 1.37
CA ASP A 24 6.23 21.81 1.77
C ASP A 24 4.90 21.06 1.93
N ALA A 25 4.62 20.11 1.01
CA ALA A 25 3.44 19.29 1.08
C ALA A 25 3.47 18.36 2.31
N ILE A 26 4.61 17.73 2.62
CA ILE A 26 4.78 16.87 3.81
C ILE A 26 4.57 17.69 5.08
N GLN A 27 5.19 18.86 5.21
CA GLN A 27 5.03 19.74 6.35
C GLN A 27 3.57 20.17 6.52
N LEU A 28 2.92 20.55 5.43
CA LEU A 28 1.54 20.99 5.46
C LEU A 28 0.58 19.87 5.86
N VAL A 29 0.79 18.66 5.35
CA VAL A 29 0.01 17.47 5.72
C VAL A 29 0.21 17.11 7.19
N LYS A 30 1.44 17.12 7.69
CA LYS A 30 1.73 16.88 9.12
C LYS A 30 1.09 17.92 10.02
N LYS A 31 1.20 19.22 9.68
CA LYS A 31 0.56 20.31 10.43
C LYS A 31 -0.96 20.16 10.48
N ASN A 32 -1.55 19.62 9.42
CA ASN A 32 -2.99 19.44 9.25
C ASN A 32 -3.51 18.12 9.84
N ALA A 33 -2.65 17.22 10.28
CA ALA A 33 -3.00 15.97 10.96
C ALA A 33 -3.38 16.28 12.43
N THR A 34 -4.64 16.65 12.65
CA THR A 34 -5.14 17.14 13.94
C THR A 34 -6.08 16.15 14.65
N ALA A 35 -6.17 14.89 14.19
CA ALA A 35 -6.97 13.87 14.84
C ALA A 35 -6.34 13.41 16.17
N LYS A 36 -7.17 12.77 17.03
CA LYS A 36 -6.72 12.25 18.33
C LYS A 36 -5.97 10.90 18.22
N PHE A 37 -5.68 10.45 17.02
CA PHE A 37 -4.93 9.22 16.74
C PHE A 37 -3.80 9.54 15.74
N ASP A 38 -2.82 8.66 15.66
CA ASP A 38 -1.73 8.81 14.70
C ASP A 38 -2.23 8.54 13.28
N GLU A 39 -2.49 9.64 12.54
CA GLU A 39 -3.03 9.61 11.19
C GLU A 39 -2.04 8.95 10.22
N THR A 40 -2.56 8.28 9.21
CA THR A 40 -1.73 7.76 8.11
C THR A 40 -1.58 8.84 7.05
N VAL A 41 -0.36 9.05 6.56
CA VAL A 41 -0.08 9.89 5.40
C VAL A 41 -0.18 9.00 4.17
N GLU A 42 -1.03 9.39 3.21
CA GLU A 42 -1.37 8.62 2.03
C GLU A 42 -1.09 9.42 0.76
N LEU A 43 -0.62 8.71 -0.27
CA LEU A 43 -0.39 9.24 -1.60
C LEU A 43 -1.46 8.72 -2.55
N HIS A 44 -2.08 9.62 -3.28
CA HIS A 44 -3.08 9.32 -4.30
C HIS A 44 -2.61 9.85 -5.65
N ILE A 45 -2.41 8.95 -6.61
CA ILE A 45 -1.94 9.29 -7.95
C ILE A 45 -3.00 8.96 -8.97
N ARG A 46 -3.50 9.96 -9.66
CA ARG A 46 -4.36 9.77 -10.82
C ARG A 46 -3.49 9.55 -12.04
N THR A 47 -3.62 8.39 -12.66
CA THR A 47 -2.86 8.01 -13.84
C THR A 47 -3.62 8.29 -15.14
N GLY A 48 -2.90 8.28 -16.26
CA GLY A 48 -3.47 8.28 -17.60
C GLY A 48 -3.82 6.90 -18.14
N CYS A 49 -3.53 5.84 -17.36
CA CYS A 49 -3.84 4.46 -17.76
C CYS A 49 -5.34 4.21 -17.83
N ASP A 50 -5.74 3.26 -18.66
CA ASP A 50 -7.10 2.71 -18.63
C ASP A 50 -7.06 1.31 -18.00
N GLY A 51 -7.56 1.22 -16.76
CA GLY A 51 -7.60 -0.04 -15.99
C GLY A 51 -8.52 -1.13 -16.58
N ARG A 52 -9.25 -0.85 -17.65
CA ARG A 52 -10.05 -1.84 -18.40
C ARG A 52 -9.17 -2.73 -19.26
N HIS A 53 -8.03 -2.22 -19.70
CA HIS A 53 -7.06 -2.96 -20.51
C HIS A 53 -6.06 -3.67 -19.60
N ALA A 54 -5.89 -4.97 -19.80
CA ALA A 54 -5.02 -5.80 -18.96
C ALA A 54 -3.53 -5.38 -19.04
N ASP A 55 -3.10 -4.85 -20.18
CA ASP A 55 -1.76 -4.34 -20.46
C ASP A 55 -1.47 -2.96 -19.82
N GLN A 56 -2.52 -2.23 -19.41
CA GLN A 56 -2.41 -0.95 -18.72
C GLN A 56 -2.69 -1.05 -17.21
N GLN A 57 -2.91 -2.25 -16.68
CA GLN A 57 -3.08 -2.45 -15.26
C GLN A 57 -1.73 -2.34 -14.53
N VAL A 58 -1.58 -1.27 -13.76
CA VAL A 58 -0.42 -1.07 -12.89
C VAL A 58 -0.67 -1.76 -11.55
N ARG A 59 0.18 -2.71 -11.21
CA ARG A 59 0.20 -3.38 -9.90
C ARG A 59 1.62 -3.80 -9.56
N GLY A 60 2.03 -3.54 -8.33
CA GLY A 60 3.34 -3.92 -7.82
C GLY A 60 3.43 -3.82 -6.32
N SER A 61 4.63 -3.93 -5.81
CA SER A 61 4.96 -3.72 -4.42
C SER A 61 6.29 -2.98 -4.29
N VAL A 62 6.45 -2.25 -3.21
CA VAL A 62 7.68 -1.55 -2.84
C VAL A 62 7.92 -1.71 -1.35
N VAL A 63 9.17 -1.86 -0.96
CA VAL A 63 9.57 -1.83 0.46
C VAL A 63 9.92 -0.40 0.79
N LEU A 64 9.23 0.18 1.77
CA LEU A 64 9.46 1.54 2.21
C LEU A 64 10.67 1.60 3.14
N PRO A 65 11.69 2.44 2.87
CA PRO A 65 12.92 2.49 3.66
C PRO A 65 12.71 2.76 5.15
N ALA A 66 11.76 3.66 5.48
CA ALA A 66 11.42 3.97 6.87
C ALA A 66 10.26 3.10 7.43
N GLY A 67 9.80 2.12 6.64
CA GLY A 67 8.65 1.29 7.01
C GLY A 67 7.30 2.02 6.92
N THR A 68 6.22 1.34 7.33
CA THR A 68 4.86 1.89 7.32
C THR A 68 4.40 2.43 8.67
N GLY A 69 5.13 2.14 9.77
CA GLY A 69 4.73 2.45 11.14
C GLY A 69 3.57 1.58 11.67
N LYS A 70 3.18 0.52 10.95
CA LYS A 70 2.17 -0.44 11.37
C LYS A 70 2.84 -1.78 11.67
N LYS A 71 2.50 -2.39 12.81
CA LYS A 71 2.85 -3.79 13.07
C LYS A 71 1.93 -4.67 12.24
N VAL A 72 2.52 -5.43 11.33
CA VAL A 72 1.80 -6.30 10.38
C VAL A 72 1.81 -7.72 10.92
N ARG A 73 0.63 -8.34 11.02
CA ARG A 73 0.48 -9.77 11.36
C ARG A 73 0.46 -10.59 10.08
N ILE A 74 1.34 -11.57 10.00
CA ILE A 74 1.59 -12.33 8.77
C ILE A 74 1.08 -13.76 8.94
N LEU A 75 0.19 -14.17 8.04
CA LEU A 75 -0.26 -15.53 7.87
C LEU A 75 0.49 -16.19 6.71
N VAL A 76 1.07 -17.35 6.93
CA VAL A 76 1.82 -18.10 5.89
C VAL A 76 1.16 -19.44 5.64
N PHE A 77 0.83 -19.69 4.37
CA PHE A 77 0.41 -21.00 3.88
C PHE A 77 1.64 -21.75 3.34
N ALA A 78 2.14 -22.72 4.11
CA ALA A 78 3.27 -23.55 3.74
C ALA A 78 3.16 -24.94 4.37
N LYS A 79 3.83 -25.93 3.79
CA LYS A 79 3.91 -27.32 4.29
C LYS A 79 5.36 -27.73 4.56
N GLY A 80 5.53 -28.65 5.53
CA GLY A 80 6.83 -29.27 5.85
C GLY A 80 7.90 -28.25 6.22
N ALA A 81 9.12 -28.43 5.72
CA ALA A 81 10.27 -27.58 6.03
C ALA A 81 10.03 -26.08 5.79
N LYS A 82 9.19 -25.72 4.81
CA LYS A 82 8.83 -24.30 4.55
C LYS A 82 7.96 -23.70 5.64
N ALA A 83 7.18 -24.50 6.34
CA ALA A 83 6.42 -24.04 7.50
C ALA A 83 7.36 -23.73 8.68
N ASP A 84 8.38 -24.58 8.91
CA ASP A 84 9.38 -24.36 9.95
C ASP A 84 10.24 -23.13 9.67
N GLU A 85 10.66 -22.93 8.40
CA GLU A 85 11.33 -21.71 7.93
C GLU A 85 10.49 -20.45 8.19
N ALA A 86 9.18 -20.51 7.91
CA ALA A 86 8.28 -19.39 8.13
C ALA A 86 8.14 -19.03 9.62
N LEU A 87 8.04 -20.03 10.49
CA LEU A 87 8.01 -19.83 11.94
C LEU A 87 9.35 -19.22 12.44
N ALA A 88 10.48 -19.76 11.98
CA ALA A 88 11.80 -19.24 12.32
C ALA A 88 12.01 -17.79 11.83
N ALA A 89 11.44 -17.41 10.68
CA ALA A 89 11.43 -16.04 10.17
C ALA A 89 10.46 -15.11 10.93
N GLY A 90 9.66 -15.68 11.84
CA GLY A 90 8.77 -14.95 12.72
C GLY A 90 7.42 -14.63 12.11
N ALA A 91 6.85 -15.50 11.28
CA ALA A 91 5.44 -15.41 10.91
C ALA A 91 4.56 -15.57 12.16
N ASP A 92 3.45 -14.82 12.21
CA ASP A 92 2.54 -14.87 13.37
C ASP A 92 1.66 -16.12 13.32
N PHE A 93 1.29 -16.55 12.12
CA PHE A 93 0.49 -17.74 11.89
C PHE A 93 1.06 -18.51 10.71
N VAL A 94 1.25 -19.82 10.88
CA VAL A 94 1.72 -20.72 9.83
C VAL A 94 0.82 -21.96 9.82
N GLY A 95 0.46 -22.41 8.64
CA GLY A 95 -0.33 -23.62 8.50
C GLY A 95 -0.66 -23.96 7.06
N ALA A 96 -1.46 -24.99 6.89
CA ALA A 96 -1.86 -25.50 5.58
C ALA A 96 -3.39 -25.54 5.46
N GLU A 97 -3.95 -26.73 5.23
CA GLU A 97 -5.39 -26.90 4.99
C GLU A 97 -6.24 -26.67 6.26
N GLU A 98 -5.65 -26.85 7.44
CA GLU A 98 -6.30 -26.66 8.75
C GLU A 98 -6.71 -25.20 9.03
N LEU A 99 -6.10 -24.23 8.31
CA LEU A 99 -6.47 -22.83 8.43
C LEU A 99 -7.75 -22.48 7.66
N ILE A 100 -8.15 -23.30 6.68
CA ILE A 100 -9.31 -23.02 5.83
C ILE A 100 -10.61 -22.95 6.64
N PRO A 101 -10.96 -23.94 7.49
CA PRO A 101 -12.18 -23.85 8.28
C PRO A 101 -12.21 -22.61 9.17
N ARG A 102 -11.10 -22.26 9.82
CA ARG A 102 -11.00 -21.07 10.67
C ARG A 102 -11.28 -19.77 9.91
N ILE A 103 -10.78 -19.66 8.68
CA ILE A 103 -11.02 -18.48 7.83
C ILE A 103 -12.47 -18.47 7.33
N GLN A 104 -13.06 -19.62 7.03
CA GLN A 104 -14.47 -19.75 6.66
C GLN A 104 -15.39 -19.36 7.81
N ASP A 105 -15.01 -19.66 9.04
CA ASP A 105 -15.72 -19.27 10.26
C ASP A 105 -15.55 -17.77 10.62
N GLY A 106 -14.81 -17.02 9.80
CA GLY A 106 -14.67 -15.56 9.93
C GLY A 106 -13.44 -15.09 10.69
N TRP A 107 -12.41 -15.93 10.86
CA TRP A 107 -11.17 -15.51 11.46
C TRP A 107 -10.28 -14.76 10.46
N PHE A 108 -9.99 -13.48 10.73
CA PHE A 108 -9.18 -12.58 9.91
C PHE A 108 -8.21 -11.74 10.75
N ASP A 109 -7.63 -12.32 11.81
CA ASP A 109 -6.70 -11.64 12.70
C ASP A 109 -5.28 -11.51 12.13
N TYR A 110 -5.17 -11.31 10.82
CA TYR A 110 -3.93 -11.11 10.08
C TYR A 110 -4.09 -10.01 9.03
N ASP A 111 -2.98 -9.37 8.69
CA ASP A 111 -2.95 -8.22 7.77
C ASP A 111 -2.39 -8.59 6.38
N VAL A 112 -1.53 -9.58 6.31
CA VAL A 112 -0.91 -10.06 5.05
C VAL A 112 -0.92 -11.58 5.00
N VAL A 113 -1.19 -12.12 3.81
CA VAL A 113 -1.12 -13.56 3.53
C VAL A 113 0.02 -13.83 2.55
N ILE A 114 0.93 -14.73 2.93
CA ILE A 114 1.98 -15.25 2.08
C ILE A 114 1.68 -16.71 1.81
N ALA A 115 1.92 -17.19 0.61
CA ALA A 115 1.70 -18.59 0.26
C ALA A 115 2.85 -19.13 -0.60
N THR A 116 3.19 -20.38 -0.37
CA THR A 116 4.04 -21.11 -1.33
C THR A 116 3.21 -21.49 -2.57
N PRO A 117 3.80 -21.59 -3.78
CA PRO A 117 3.06 -21.86 -5.00
C PRO A 117 2.23 -23.16 -4.96
N ASP A 118 2.73 -24.20 -4.28
CA ASP A 118 2.05 -25.48 -4.07
C ASP A 118 0.78 -25.34 -3.22
N MET A 119 0.72 -24.35 -2.30
CA MET A 119 -0.45 -24.09 -1.46
C MET A 119 -1.52 -23.24 -2.16
N MET A 120 -1.25 -22.68 -3.33
CA MET A 120 -2.21 -21.80 -4.03
C MET A 120 -3.50 -22.52 -4.43
N GLY A 121 -3.47 -23.82 -4.68
CA GLY A 121 -4.68 -24.63 -4.92
C GLY A 121 -5.59 -24.67 -3.70
N VAL A 122 -5.01 -24.71 -2.51
CA VAL A 122 -5.72 -24.72 -1.22
C VAL A 122 -6.29 -23.32 -0.92
N VAL A 123 -5.45 -22.29 -1.05
CA VAL A 123 -5.83 -20.88 -0.86
C VAL A 123 -6.92 -20.45 -1.85
N GLY A 124 -6.91 -20.99 -3.07
CA GLY A 124 -7.93 -20.74 -4.10
C GLY A 124 -9.36 -21.07 -3.64
N ARG A 125 -9.54 -22.08 -2.78
CA ARG A 125 -10.85 -22.47 -2.23
C ARG A 125 -11.49 -21.36 -1.40
N ILE A 126 -10.67 -20.55 -0.73
CA ILE A 126 -11.10 -19.40 0.10
C ILE A 126 -10.90 -18.04 -0.60
N GLY A 127 -10.56 -18.05 -1.90
CA GLY A 127 -10.33 -16.84 -2.67
C GLY A 127 -11.50 -15.86 -2.69
N ARG A 128 -12.74 -16.36 -2.60
CA ARG A 128 -13.97 -15.54 -2.49
C ARG A 128 -14.03 -14.74 -1.18
N LEU A 129 -13.37 -15.21 -0.12
CA LEU A 129 -13.32 -14.55 1.18
C LEU A 129 -12.12 -13.59 1.25
N LEU A 130 -10.94 -14.02 0.76
CA LEU A 130 -9.71 -13.23 0.79
C LEU A 130 -9.69 -12.10 -0.24
N GLY A 131 -10.27 -12.34 -1.43
CA GLY A 131 -10.24 -11.39 -2.56
C GLY A 131 -10.82 -10.01 -2.24
N PRO A 132 -12.08 -9.91 -1.76
CA PRO A 132 -12.69 -8.63 -1.41
C PRO A 132 -11.97 -7.87 -0.29
N LYS A 133 -11.28 -8.59 0.60
CA LYS A 133 -10.49 -8.02 1.70
C LYS A 133 -9.07 -7.58 1.26
N GLY A 134 -8.67 -7.86 0.01
CA GLY A 134 -7.33 -7.56 -0.46
C GLY A 134 -6.23 -8.49 0.08
N LEU A 135 -6.60 -9.60 0.73
CA LEU A 135 -5.70 -10.54 1.38
C LEU A 135 -5.25 -11.70 0.49
N MET A 136 -5.72 -11.76 -0.77
CA MET A 136 -5.38 -12.85 -1.70
C MET A 136 -3.92 -12.76 -2.14
N PRO A 137 -3.09 -13.79 -1.88
CA PRO A 137 -1.70 -13.81 -2.33
C PRO A 137 -1.57 -13.68 -3.85
N ASN A 138 -0.54 -12.96 -4.32
CA ASN A 138 -0.32 -12.73 -5.73
C ASN A 138 1.18 -12.78 -6.08
N PRO A 139 1.58 -13.49 -7.16
CA PRO A 139 2.97 -13.54 -7.60
C PRO A 139 3.55 -12.17 -7.97
N LYS A 140 2.73 -11.28 -8.57
CA LYS A 140 3.18 -9.93 -8.99
C LYS A 140 3.59 -9.03 -7.82
N THR A 141 3.03 -9.27 -6.63
CA THR A 141 3.38 -8.53 -5.42
C THR A 141 4.39 -9.28 -4.56
N GLY A 142 4.82 -10.47 -5.01
CA GLY A 142 5.79 -11.31 -4.31
C GLY A 142 5.28 -11.88 -2.98
N THR A 143 3.94 -12.04 -2.85
CA THR A 143 3.30 -12.75 -1.73
C THR A 143 3.05 -14.23 -2.04
N VAL A 144 3.30 -14.66 -3.30
CA VAL A 144 3.42 -16.06 -3.68
C VAL A 144 4.87 -16.32 -4.06
N THR A 145 5.61 -17.04 -3.21
CA THR A 145 7.05 -17.28 -3.39
C THR A 145 7.50 -18.57 -2.70
N MET A 146 8.58 -19.16 -3.20
CA MET A 146 9.29 -20.26 -2.52
C MET A 146 10.23 -19.75 -1.42
N ASP A 147 10.68 -18.49 -1.51
CA ASP A 147 11.51 -17.84 -0.50
C ASP A 147 10.62 -17.12 0.52
N VAL A 148 10.10 -17.90 1.46
CA VAL A 148 9.18 -17.42 2.49
C VAL A 148 9.89 -16.49 3.47
N THR A 149 11.15 -16.79 3.81
CA THR A 149 11.94 -16.01 4.77
C THR A 149 12.12 -14.57 4.30
N LYS A 150 12.51 -14.38 3.04
CA LYS A 150 12.66 -13.05 2.45
C LYS A 150 11.33 -12.31 2.38
N ALA A 151 10.26 -12.99 1.97
CA ALA A 151 8.93 -12.35 1.87
C ALA A 151 8.42 -11.86 3.23
N ILE A 152 8.67 -12.61 4.31
CA ILE A 152 8.34 -12.21 5.68
C ILE A 152 9.18 -11.01 6.10
N ALA A 153 10.50 -11.05 5.86
CA ALA A 153 11.41 -9.95 6.18
C ALA A 153 11.01 -8.65 5.47
N ASP A 154 10.76 -8.72 4.16
CA ASP A 154 10.31 -7.58 3.35
C ASP A 154 8.98 -7.00 3.87
N THR A 155 8.02 -7.89 4.22
CA THR A 155 6.71 -7.48 4.74
C THR A 155 6.84 -6.77 6.09
N LYS A 156 7.69 -7.27 6.99
CA LYS A 156 8.00 -6.64 8.28
C LYS A 156 8.79 -5.34 8.13
N ALA A 157 9.65 -5.25 7.11
CA ALA A 157 10.38 -4.03 6.77
C ALA A 157 9.48 -2.92 6.23
N GLY A 158 8.22 -3.21 5.90
CA GLY A 158 7.27 -2.21 5.42
C GLY A 158 6.98 -2.29 3.92
N LYS A 159 6.87 -3.50 3.40
CA LYS A 159 6.41 -3.74 2.02
C LYS A 159 4.96 -3.31 1.87
N VAL A 160 4.70 -2.45 0.89
CA VAL A 160 3.37 -1.94 0.53
C VAL A 160 3.02 -2.36 -0.88
N GLU A 161 1.80 -2.82 -1.08
CA GLU A 161 1.25 -3.06 -2.40
C GLU A 161 0.60 -1.80 -2.96
N TYR A 162 0.76 -1.59 -4.26
CA TYR A 162 0.01 -0.59 -5.00
C TYR A 162 -0.72 -1.23 -6.18
N ARG A 163 -1.92 -0.74 -6.43
CA ARG A 163 -2.78 -1.23 -7.51
C ARG A 163 -3.61 -0.09 -8.07
N LEU A 164 -3.77 -0.09 -9.39
CA LEU A 164 -4.70 0.80 -10.08
C LEU A 164 -6.14 0.41 -9.76
N ASP A 165 -6.96 1.36 -9.35
CA ASP A 165 -8.39 1.17 -9.11
C ASP A 165 -9.22 1.35 -10.39
N LYS A 166 -10.55 1.22 -10.27
CA LYS A 166 -11.49 1.41 -11.39
C LYS A 166 -11.58 2.86 -11.89
N ALA A 167 -11.14 3.83 -11.08
CA ALA A 167 -11.10 5.26 -11.41
C ALA A 167 -9.73 5.66 -11.97
N ASN A 168 -8.85 4.70 -12.21
CA ASN A 168 -7.48 4.90 -12.67
C ASN A 168 -6.61 5.69 -11.67
N ILE A 169 -6.86 5.46 -10.37
CA ILE A 169 -6.12 6.07 -9.28
C ILE A 169 -5.36 4.98 -8.51
N ILE A 170 -4.16 5.30 -8.08
CA ILE A 170 -3.35 4.48 -7.18
C ILE A 170 -3.43 5.13 -5.79
N HIS A 171 -3.78 4.36 -4.78
CA HIS A 171 -3.86 4.77 -3.38
C HIS A 171 -2.86 3.97 -2.57
N VAL A 172 -1.90 4.65 -1.91
CA VAL A 172 -0.83 3.97 -1.17
C VAL A 172 -0.49 4.75 0.10
N PRO A 173 -0.32 4.08 1.25
CA PRO A 173 0.19 4.69 2.45
C PRO A 173 1.70 4.98 2.31
N VAL A 174 2.13 6.15 2.75
CA VAL A 174 3.53 6.59 2.79
C VAL A 174 4.14 6.37 4.17
N GLY A 175 3.35 6.57 5.24
CA GLY A 175 3.79 6.42 6.61
C GLY A 175 2.79 6.99 7.60
N LYS A 176 3.25 7.24 8.81
CA LYS A 176 2.45 7.84 9.88
C LYS A 176 2.77 9.34 10.05
N ALA A 177 1.78 10.12 10.51
CA ALA A 177 1.98 11.53 10.79
C ALA A 177 3.05 11.79 11.88
N SER A 178 3.27 10.81 12.75
CA SER A 178 4.33 10.81 13.77
C SER A 178 5.75 10.68 13.20
N PHE A 179 5.91 10.23 11.95
CA PHE A 179 7.22 10.09 11.32
C PHE A 179 7.90 11.46 11.14
N THR A 180 9.24 11.46 11.08
CA THR A 180 10.00 12.65 10.69
C THR A 180 9.72 13.04 9.24
N GLU A 181 9.96 14.28 8.87
CA GLU A 181 9.78 14.78 7.51
C GLU A 181 10.69 14.04 6.52
N ASP A 182 11.94 13.79 6.94
CA ASP A 182 12.92 13.05 6.15
C ASP A 182 12.50 11.60 5.90
N ALA A 183 11.94 10.92 6.91
CA ALA A 183 11.44 9.55 6.77
C ALA A 183 10.26 9.47 5.79
N LEU A 184 9.32 10.42 5.89
CA LEU A 184 8.19 10.52 4.95
C LEU A 184 8.67 10.84 3.53
N LYS A 185 9.69 11.72 3.39
CA LYS A 185 10.27 12.04 2.10
C LYS A 185 10.94 10.83 1.47
N GLN A 186 11.80 10.11 2.22
CA GLN A 186 12.45 8.89 1.72
C GLN A 186 11.43 7.84 1.25
N ASN A 187 10.36 7.65 2.01
CA ASN A 187 9.29 6.74 1.62
C ASN A 187 8.55 7.22 0.37
N LEU A 188 8.27 8.52 0.28
CA LEU A 188 7.61 9.13 -0.88
C LEU A 188 8.46 8.97 -2.14
N ASP A 189 9.76 9.27 -2.07
CA ASP A 189 10.70 9.15 -3.18
C ASP A 189 10.80 7.70 -3.68
N ALA A 190 10.94 6.74 -2.75
CA ALA A 190 11.00 5.32 -3.09
C ALA A 190 9.72 4.83 -3.76
N LEU A 191 8.56 5.27 -3.27
CA LEU A 191 7.26 4.93 -3.82
C LEU A 191 7.05 5.54 -5.20
N MET A 192 7.37 6.83 -5.38
CA MET A 192 7.26 7.52 -6.65
C MET A 192 8.17 6.91 -7.70
N ALA A 193 9.42 6.60 -7.36
CA ALA A 193 10.36 5.93 -8.27
C ALA A 193 9.82 4.56 -8.72
N ALA A 194 9.26 3.77 -7.81
CA ALA A 194 8.67 2.48 -8.15
C ALA A 194 7.44 2.62 -9.07
N ILE A 195 6.58 3.60 -8.83
CA ILE A 195 5.39 3.85 -9.65
C ILE A 195 5.78 4.37 -11.04
N VAL A 196 6.74 5.29 -11.15
CA VAL A 196 7.25 5.79 -12.44
C VAL A 196 7.85 4.64 -13.26
N LYS A 197 8.65 3.78 -12.63
CA LYS A 197 9.21 2.58 -13.27
C LYS A 197 8.15 1.58 -13.75
N ALA A 198 7.00 1.54 -13.08
CA ALA A 198 5.89 0.64 -13.43
C ALA A 198 5.02 1.18 -14.59
N ARG A 199 5.41 2.28 -15.26
CA ARG A 199 4.70 2.82 -16.41
C ARG A 199 4.55 1.77 -17.50
N PRO A 200 3.30 1.48 -17.96
CA PRO A 200 3.09 0.55 -19.07
C PRO A 200 3.66 1.11 -20.38
N SER A 201 4.30 0.26 -21.18
CA SER A 201 4.84 0.63 -22.49
C SER A 201 3.73 0.96 -23.52
N SER A 202 2.54 0.40 -23.34
CA SER A 202 1.37 0.64 -24.18
C SER A 202 0.71 2.01 -23.93
N LEU A 203 1.09 2.70 -22.85
CA LEU A 203 0.49 4.00 -22.52
C LEU A 203 1.02 5.11 -23.42
N LYS A 204 0.09 5.73 -24.17
CA LYS A 204 0.34 6.93 -24.97
C LYS A 204 -0.06 8.18 -24.14
N GLY A 205 0.85 9.16 -24.07
CA GLY A 205 0.61 10.42 -23.36
C GLY A 205 1.08 10.45 -21.91
N THR A 206 0.50 11.35 -21.11
CA THR A 206 0.92 11.64 -19.74
C THR A 206 0.56 10.49 -18.80
N TYR A 207 1.55 9.93 -18.11
CA TYR A 207 1.34 8.84 -17.15
C TYR A 207 0.72 9.34 -15.85
N MET A 208 1.34 10.32 -15.20
CA MET A 208 0.83 10.93 -13.96
C MET A 208 0.05 12.20 -14.28
N LYS A 209 -1.27 12.17 -14.13
CA LYS A 209 -2.14 13.37 -14.33
C LYS A 209 -2.15 14.27 -13.10
N SER A 210 -2.17 13.70 -11.92
CA SER A 210 -2.08 14.42 -10.65
C SER A 210 -1.58 13.51 -9.54
N ALA A 211 -0.85 14.09 -8.60
CA ALA A 211 -0.44 13.46 -7.36
C ALA A 211 -0.96 14.30 -6.19
N THR A 212 -1.45 13.66 -5.14
CA THR A 212 -2.02 14.34 -3.96
C THR A 212 -1.58 13.60 -2.72
N LEU A 213 -1.02 14.32 -1.75
CA LEU A 213 -0.68 13.80 -0.43
C LEU A 213 -1.75 14.23 0.57
N THR A 214 -2.17 13.34 1.45
CA THR A 214 -3.17 13.66 2.47
C THR A 214 -2.91 12.88 3.76
N SER A 215 -3.39 13.39 4.89
CA SER A 215 -3.57 12.60 6.11
C SER A 215 -4.98 12.01 6.14
N THR A 216 -5.18 10.98 6.97
CA THR A 216 -6.47 10.24 7.05
C THR A 216 -7.69 11.14 7.17
N MET A 217 -7.59 12.21 7.96
CA MET A 217 -8.70 13.13 8.23
C MET A 217 -8.44 14.57 7.75
N GLY A 218 -7.35 14.78 7.00
CA GLY A 218 -6.94 16.08 6.49
C GLY A 218 -7.38 16.36 5.06
N PRO A 219 -7.18 17.59 4.59
CA PRO A 219 -7.37 17.95 3.18
C PRO A 219 -6.24 17.41 2.32
N GLY A 220 -6.53 17.13 1.04
CA GLY A 220 -5.52 16.75 0.07
C GLY A 220 -4.66 17.93 -0.38
N VAL A 221 -3.34 17.74 -0.35
CA VAL A 221 -2.32 18.69 -0.81
C VAL A 221 -1.78 18.20 -2.15
N LYS A 222 -1.92 18.99 -3.21
CA LYS A 222 -1.47 18.61 -4.55
C LYS A 222 0.04 18.75 -4.67
N LEU A 223 0.69 17.69 -5.10
CA LEU A 223 2.09 17.69 -5.50
C LEU A 223 2.24 18.09 -6.97
N ASP A 224 3.41 18.62 -7.33
CA ASP A 224 3.75 18.84 -8.74
C ASP A 224 4.29 17.53 -9.34
N PRO A 225 3.57 16.89 -10.29
CA PRO A 225 3.99 15.62 -10.89
C PRO A 225 5.31 15.74 -11.67
N LEU A 226 5.65 16.93 -12.17
CA LEU A 226 6.87 17.16 -12.97
C LEU A 226 8.16 16.94 -12.15
N GLN A 227 8.11 17.09 -10.83
CA GLN A 227 9.24 16.85 -9.93
C GLN A 227 9.69 15.38 -9.94
N PHE A 228 8.80 14.45 -10.33
CA PHE A 228 9.07 13.02 -10.34
C PHE A 228 9.36 12.45 -11.74
N GLY A 229 9.59 13.30 -12.73
CA GLY A 229 9.90 12.86 -14.09
C GLY A 229 8.71 12.24 -14.84
N ALA A 230 7.52 12.68 -14.54
CA ALA A 230 6.26 12.16 -15.11
C ALA A 230 5.86 12.89 -16.39
#